data_bae9c782a0348c2d201ce78e64573870
#
_entry.id   bae9c782a0348c2d201ce78e64573870
#
_cell.length_a   1.000
_cell.length_b   1.000
_cell.length_c   1.000
_cell.angle_alpha   90.00
_cell.angle_beta   90.00
_cell.angle_gamma   90.00
#
_symmetry.space_group_name_H-M   'P 1'
#
loop_
_entity.id
_entity.type
_entity.pdbx_description
1 polymer ?
#
loop_
_entity_poly.entity_id
_entity_poly.type
_entity_poly.pdbx_seq_one_letter_code
_entity_poly.pdbx_strand_id
1 'polypeptide(L)'
;MHQIRRIRISQVLLLCVWWSSRIANAQPQTQQLDFNRDIRPILAENCFYCHGQDSNKRQADLRLDHRDDAVAAGAIEPNDVAASVLVQRINSENTDELMPPPKSNRRLSTEQKAVLERWIAEGAKYQNHWAFEAPVRPPEPEVRDSQWVRNPVDRFVLHKLEVEGMHPSPEADRTTLIRRLSIDLVGLPPTVAEVDAFVNETNPRAYEILVDYLMASPHYGERMALSWLDAARYADSNGFQQDGDTWQWIWRDWVVKALNEDLPFDQFTIWQLAGDLLPDATDEQKVASAFNRNHLLNGEGGAIAEEQRWVGLFDRMETTATTWLG
;
A
#
# COMPACT_ATOMS: atom_id res chain seq x y z
N MET A 1 36.19 -58.66 -47.10
CA MET A 1 35.71 -57.63 -48.04
C MET A 1 34.85 -56.67 -47.27
N HIS A 2 35.41 -55.51 -46.90
CA HIS A 2 34.76 -54.46 -46.14
C HIS A 2 34.31 -53.34 -47.09
N GLN A 3 33.04 -53.06 -47.19
CA GLN A 3 32.51 -51.84 -47.85
C GLN A 3 32.24 -50.79 -46.78
N ILE A 4 33.06 -49.74 -46.78
CA ILE A 4 32.86 -48.54 -45.99
C ILE A 4 31.92 -47.60 -46.78
N ARG A 5 30.71 -47.37 -46.28
CA ARG A 5 29.77 -46.38 -46.81
C ARG A 5 30.27 -44.97 -46.43
N ARG A 6 30.65 -44.19 -47.46
CA ARG A 6 30.92 -42.76 -47.33
C ARG A 6 29.59 -41.99 -47.13
N ILE A 7 29.37 -41.47 -45.93
CA ILE A 7 28.31 -40.53 -45.64
C ILE A 7 28.75 -39.15 -46.17
N ARG A 8 27.95 -38.55 -47.05
CA ARG A 8 28.22 -37.24 -47.65
C ARG A 8 28.08 -36.13 -46.60
N ILE A 9 29.16 -35.45 -46.34
CA ILE A 9 29.31 -34.32 -45.42
C ILE A 9 28.46 -33.07 -45.80
N SER A 10 27.90 -33.06 -47.00
CA SER A 10 27.17 -31.88 -47.54
C SER A 10 25.74 -31.68 -46.99
N GLN A 11 25.15 -32.65 -46.28
CA GLN A 11 23.76 -32.52 -45.73
C GLN A 11 23.70 -32.05 -44.29
N VAL A 12 24.82 -32.09 -43.55
CA VAL A 12 24.85 -31.66 -42.13
C VAL A 12 25.07 -30.12 -42.04
N LEU A 13 25.72 -29.49 -43.03
CA LEU A 13 25.97 -28.06 -43.05
C LEU A 13 24.73 -27.20 -43.39
N LEU A 14 23.71 -27.77 -44.04
CA LEU A 14 22.47 -27.02 -44.41
C LEU A 14 21.45 -27.01 -43.27
N LEU A 15 21.52 -27.89 -42.29
CA LEU A 15 20.64 -27.93 -41.12
C LEU A 15 21.10 -27.00 -39.97
N CYS A 16 22.38 -26.68 -39.89
CA CYS A 16 22.90 -25.73 -38.90
C CYS A 16 22.67 -24.25 -39.25
N VAL A 17 22.48 -23.91 -40.53
CA VAL A 17 22.25 -22.53 -40.95
C VAL A 17 20.78 -22.09 -40.78
N TRP A 18 19.85 -23.04 -40.71
CA TRP A 18 18.41 -22.74 -40.52
C TRP A 18 17.98 -22.58 -39.04
N TRP A 19 18.82 -22.94 -38.09
CA TRP A 19 18.50 -22.77 -36.68
C TRP A 19 19.06 -21.51 -36.03
N SER A 20 19.95 -20.79 -36.76
CA SER A 20 20.56 -19.55 -36.25
C SER A 20 19.76 -18.29 -36.51
N SER A 21 18.58 -18.35 -37.14
CA SER A 21 17.83 -17.18 -37.59
C SER A 21 16.56 -16.90 -36.79
N ARG A 22 16.38 -17.50 -35.61
CA ARG A 22 15.28 -17.15 -34.67
C ARG A 22 15.78 -16.81 -33.28
N ILE A 23 16.83 -15.99 -33.19
CA ILE A 23 16.95 -15.10 -32.06
C ILE A 23 16.00 -13.93 -32.42
N ALA A 24 14.71 -14.13 -32.12
CA ALA A 24 13.80 -13.01 -32.10
C ALA A 24 14.37 -12.02 -31.10
N ASN A 25 14.79 -10.85 -31.58
CA ASN A 25 14.97 -9.66 -30.76
C ASN A 25 13.65 -9.46 -30.01
N ALA A 26 13.52 -10.03 -28.82
CA ALA A 26 12.60 -9.53 -27.83
C ALA A 26 13.16 -8.14 -27.48
N GLN A 27 12.71 -7.12 -28.21
CA GLN A 27 12.86 -5.75 -27.75
C GLN A 27 12.24 -5.76 -26.34
N PRO A 28 12.94 -5.28 -25.32
CA PRO A 28 12.33 -5.08 -24.04
C PRO A 28 11.11 -4.20 -24.29
N GLN A 29 9.92 -4.70 -24.04
CA GLN A 29 8.72 -3.89 -24.03
C GLN A 29 9.02 -2.81 -23.00
N THR A 30 9.30 -1.60 -23.47
CA THR A 30 9.49 -0.46 -22.58
C THR A 30 8.16 -0.28 -21.87
N GLN A 31 8.09 -0.75 -20.64
CA GLN A 31 6.91 -0.63 -19.79
C GLN A 31 6.46 0.83 -19.82
N GLN A 32 5.19 1.07 -20.08
CA GLN A 32 4.62 2.42 -20.10
C GLN A 32 4.85 3.05 -18.71
N LEU A 33 5.32 4.30 -18.71
CA LEU A 33 5.54 5.03 -17.47
C LEU A 33 4.20 5.32 -16.78
N ASP A 34 4.17 5.06 -15.49
CA ASP A 34 3.07 5.38 -14.59
C ASP A 34 3.47 6.58 -13.72
N PHE A 35 2.63 7.63 -13.70
CA PHE A 35 2.97 8.86 -12.99
C PHE A 35 3.15 8.64 -11.49
N ASN A 36 2.25 7.92 -10.84
CA ASN A 36 2.30 7.72 -9.40
C ASN A 36 3.46 6.79 -8.97
N ARG A 37 3.81 5.80 -9.81
CA ARG A 37 4.88 4.85 -9.52
C ARG A 37 6.27 5.38 -9.90
N ASP A 38 6.42 5.99 -11.08
CA ASP A 38 7.72 6.25 -11.70
C ASP A 38 8.12 7.73 -11.64
N ILE A 39 7.15 8.66 -11.68
CA ILE A 39 7.41 10.10 -11.81
C ILE A 39 7.19 10.85 -10.51
N ARG A 40 6.03 10.64 -9.88
CA ARG A 40 5.66 11.36 -8.65
C ARG A 40 6.71 11.23 -7.54
N PRO A 41 7.31 10.07 -7.26
CA PRO A 41 8.38 9.95 -6.25
C PRO A 41 9.58 10.84 -6.56
N ILE A 42 10.01 10.91 -7.83
CA ILE A 42 11.14 11.75 -8.25
C ILE A 42 10.82 13.23 -8.01
N LEU A 43 9.64 13.69 -8.45
CA LEU A 43 9.21 15.08 -8.28
C LEU A 43 8.97 15.43 -6.81
N ALA A 44 8.38 14.53 -6.03
CA ALA A 44 8.10 14.74 -4.61
C ALA A 44 9.38 14.92 -3.79
N GLU A 45 10.37 14.05 -4.02
CA GLU A 45 11.65 14.10 -3.31
C GLU A 45 12.47 15.34 -3.69
N ASN A 46 12.47 15.73 -4.98
CA ASN A 46 13.42 16.70 -5.49
C ASN A 46 12.83 18.08 -5.80
N CYS A 47 11.52 18.19 -6.06
CA CYS A 47 10.92 19.42 -6.63
C CYS A 47 9.78 19.99 -5.78
N PHE A 48 8.86 19.18 -5.23
CA PHE A 48 7.61 19.66 -4.61
C PHE A 48 7.82 20.48 -3.35
N TYR A 49 8.97 20.39 -2.66
CA TYR A 49 9.26 21.25 -1.54
C TYR A 49 9.26 22.73 -1.92
N CYS A 50 9.80 23.06 -3.12
CA CYS A 50 9.86 24.44 -3.63
C CYS A 50 8.84 24.70 -4.75
N HIS A 51 8.30 23.67 -5.41
CA HIS A 51 7.38 23.79 -6.54
C HIS A 51 6.13 22.90 -6.34
N GLY A 52 5.57 22.92 -5.14
CA GLY A 52 4.40 22.15 -4.75
C GLY A 52 3.26 23.00 -4.18
N GLN A 53 2.42 22.34 -3.39
CA GLN A 53 1.18 22.93 -2.85
C GLN A 53 1.41 24.02 -1.77
N ASP A 54 2.51 23.97 -1.00
CA ASP A 54 2.78 24.90 0.10
C ASP A 54 3.13 26.29 -0.45
N SER A 55 2.18 27.21 -0.41
CA SER A 55 2.35 28.57 -0.90
C SER A 55 3.44 29.37 -0.14
N ASN A 56 3.73 29.02 1.11
CA ASN A 56 4.74 29.72 1.91
C ASN A 56 6.18 29.35 1.50
N LYS A 57 6.36 28.16 0.90
CA LYS A 57 7.66 27.66 0.44
C LYS A 57 7.82 27.71 -1.07
N ARG A 58 6.71 27.96 -1.78
CA ARG A 58 6.69 27.95 -3.24
C ARG A 58 7.60 29.00 -3.83
N GLN A 59 8.42 28.60 -4.79
CA GLN A 59 9.33 29.48 -5.53
C GLN A 59 8.81 29.70 -6.94
N ALA A 60 9.00 30.91 -7.48
CA ALA A 60 8.59 31.32 -8.81
C ALA A 60 7.08 31.11 -9.11
N ASP A 61 6.26 30.98 -8.09
CA ASP A 61 4.84 30.63 -8.17
C ASP A 61 4.55 29.37 -9.03
N LEU A 62 5.54 28.49 -9.19
CA LEU A 62 5.47 27.29 -10.01
C LEU A 62 4.94 26.09 -9.22
N ARG A 63 3.99 25.38 -9.79
CA ARG A 63 3.45 24.11 -9.29
C ARG A 63 3.76 22.97 -10.24
N LEU A 64 4.68 22.09 -9.84
CA LEU A 64 4.97 20.85 -10.57
C LEU A 64 4.13 19.66 -10.09
N ASP A 65 3.37 19.83 -9.03
CA ASP A 65 2.41 18.85 -8.51
C ASP A 65 1.04 18.93 -9.21
N HIS A 66 0.82 19.95 -10.04
CA HIS A 66 -0.40 20.16 -10.79
C HIS A 66 -0.08 20.36 -12.29
N ARG A 67 -0.66 19.52 -13.16
CA ARG A 67 -0.32 19.47 -14.58
C ARG A 67 -0.56 20.80 -15.30
N ASP A 68 -1.76 21.35 -15.12
CA ASP A 68 -2.17 22.53 -15.90
C ASP A 68 -1.34 23.76 -15.51
N ASP A 69 -0.96 23.88 -14.23
CA ASP A 69 -0.07 24.94 -13.76
C ASP A 69 1.36 24.77 -14.32
N ALA A 70 1.89 23.54 -14.33
CA ALA A 70 3.21 23.24 -14.87
C ALA A 70 3.31 23.53 -16.39
N VAL A 71 2.25 23.21 -17.14
CA VAL A 71 2.16 23.49 -18.57
C VAL A 71 1.96 24.99 -18.84
N ALA A 72 1.05 25.64 -18.10
CA ALA A 72 0.80 27.07 -18.26
C ALA A 72 2.04 27.93 -17.96
N ALA A 73 2.88 27.48 -17.01
CA ALA A 73 4.14 28.13 -16.67
C ALA A 73 5.29 27.82 -17.68
N GLY A 74 5.06 27.00 -18.71
CA GLY A 74 6.09 26.53 -19.66
C GLY A 74 7.16 25.65 -19.02
N ALA A 75 6.94 25.20 -17.79
CA ALA A 75 7.87 24.29 -17.13
C ALA A 75 7.91 22.92 -17.81
N ILE A 76 6.77 22.48 -18.33
CA ILE A 76 6.61 21.23 -19.07
C ILE A 76 5.87 21.54 -20.38
N GLU A 77 6.47 21.15 -21.50
CA GLU A 77 5.81 21.15 -22.80
C GLU A 77 5.55 19.69 -23.19
N PRO A 78 4.30 19.21 -23.15
CA PRO A 78 3.98 17.81 -23.45
C PRO A 78 4.42 17.41 -24.87
N ASN A 79 5.10 16.28 -25.00
CA ASN A 79 5.72 15.74 -26.20
C ASN A 79 6.93 16.53 -26.74
N ASP A 80 7.35 17.62 -26.09
CA ASP A 80 8.54 18.37 -26.47
C ASP A 80 9.52 18.50 -25.31
N VAL A 81 10.52 17.60 -25.29
CA VAL A 81 11.55 17.54 -24.26
C VAL A 81 12.44 18.79 -24.31
N ALA A 82 12.78 19.27 -25.53
CA ALA A 82 13.69 20.40 -25.69
C ALA A 82 13.06 21.73 -25.29
N ALA A 83 11.77 21.91 -25.54
CA ALA A 83 11.03 23.12 -25.13
C ALA A 83 10.70 23.16 -23.64
N SER A 84 10.75 22.03 -22.94
CA SER A 84 10.43 21.93 -21.53
C SER A 84 11.52 22.58 -20.65
N VAL A 85 11.19 23.68 -19.96
CA VAL A 85 12.13 24.39 -19.07
C VAL A 85 12.62 23.49 -17.95
N LEU A 86 11.79 22.57 -17.45
CA LEU A 86 12.20 21.56 -16.46
C LEU A 86 13.43 20.78 -16.92
N VAL A 87 13.42 20.30 -18.17
CA VAL A 87 14.54 19.52 -18.73
C VAL A 87 15.79 20.38 -18.90
N GLN A 88 15.62 21.62 -19.38
CA GLN A 88 16.73 22.56 -19.50
C GLN A 88 17.38 22.82 -18.11
N ARG A 89 16.57 23.00 -17.07
CA ARG A 89 17.04 23.27 -15.72
C ARG A 89 17.72 22.08 -15.04
N ILE A 90 17.19 20.87 -15.19
CA ILE A 90 17.79 19.67 -14.56
C ILE A 90 19.11 19.28 -15.24
N ASN A 91 19.37 19.72 -16.47
CA ASN A 91 20.57 19.42 -17.24
C ASN A 91 21.52 20.63 -17.39
N SER A 92 21.21 21.78 -16.77
CA SER A 92 22.06 22.96 -16.86
C SER A 92 23.42 22.73 -16.21
N GLU A 93 24.47 23.17 -16.88
CA GLU A 93 25.84 23.23 -16.31
C GLU A 93 26.06 24.50 -15.46
N ASN A 94 25.19 25.49 -15.63
CA ASN A 94 25.20 26.71 -14.83
C ASN A 94 24.56 26.45 -13.46
N THR A 95 25.36 26.54 -12.40
CA THR A 95 24.91 26.29 -11.03
C THR A 95 23.79 27.21 -10.54
N ASP A 96 23.65 28.40 -11.13
CA ASP A 96 22.58 29.35 -10.79
C ASP A 96 21.25 29.00 -11.45
N GLU A 97 21.29 28.18 -12.49
CA GLU A 97 20.13 27.70 -13.22
C GLU A 97 19.78 26.24 -12.91
N LEU A 98 20.74 25.48 -12.44
CA LEU A 98 20.58 24.05 -12.16
C LEU A 98 19.46 23.80 -11.11
N MET A 99 18.57 22.85 -11.43
CA MET A 99 17.56 22.37 -10.52
C MET A 99 17.69 20.85 -10.28
N PRO A 100 17.57 20.40 -9.03
CA PRO A 100 17.49 21.19 -7.78
C PRO A 100 18.76 21.99 -7.53
N PRO A 101 18.67 23.19 -6.86
CA PRO A 101 19.84 24.00 -6.57
C PRO A 101 20.86 23.24 -5.72
N PRO A 102 22.20 23.36 -5.96
CA PRO A 102 23.20 22.62 -5.20
C PRO A 102 23.10 22.77 -3.68
N LYS A 103 22.70 23.97 -3.20
CA LYS A 103 22.51 24.27 -1.77
C LYS A 103 21.31 23.54 -1.12
N SER A 104 20.43 22.92 -1.92
CA SER A 104 19.28 22.16 -1.40
C SER A 104 19.64 20.77 -0.89
N ASN A 105 20.86 20.29 -1.13
CA ASN A 105 21.34 18.93 -0.89
C ASN A 105 20.50 17.84 -1.61
N ARG A 106 19.76 18.20 -2.66
CA ARG A 106 19.02 17.28 -3.53
C ARG A 106 19.70 17.16 -4.87
N ARG A 107 19.70 15.96 -5.43
CA ARG A 107 20.32 15.71 -6.74
C ARG A 107 19.55 14.62 -7.47
N LEU A 108 19.31 14.85 -8.76
CA LEU A 108 18.76 13.83 -9.64
C LEU A 108 19.89 12.92 -10.17
N SER A 109 19.66 11.62 -10.17
CA SER A 109 20.53 10.69 -10.87
C SER A 109 20.34 10.79 -12.39
N THR A 110 21.27 10.24 -13.17
CA THR A 110 21.16 10.18 -14.63
C THR A 110 19.91 9.42 -15.05
N GLU A 111 19.57 8.34 -14.36
CA GLU A 111 18.41 7.52 -14.59
C GLU A 111 17.11 8.29 -14.30
N GLN A 112 17.04 9.04 -13.20
CA GLN A 112 15.90 9.87 -12.85
C GLN A 112 15.65 10.97 -13.90
N LYS A 113 16.72 11.60 -14.41
CA LYS A 113 16.63 12.58 -15.51
C LYS A 113 16.06 11.93 -16.76
N ALA A 114 16.59 10.78 -17.17
CA ALA A 114 16.12 10.05 -18.34
C ALA A 114 14.64 9.62 -18.21
N VAL A 115 14.19 9.25 -17.03
CA VAL A 115 12.78 8.92 -16.75
C VAL A 115 11.89 10.15 -16.92
N LEU A 116 12.28 11.32 -16.40
CA LEU A 116 11.53 12.57 -16.55
C LEU A 116 11.47 13.02 -18.03
N GLU A 117 12.58 12.95 -18.76
CA GLU A 117 12.64 13.28 -20.19
C GLU A 117 11.73 12.36 -21.00
N ARG A 118 11.78 11.05 -20.75
CA ARG A 118 10.91 10.08 -21.41
C ARG A 118 9.44 10.34 -21.09
N TRP A 119 9.10 10.62 -19.83
CA TRP A 119 7.74 10.96 -19.44
C TRP A 119 7.19 12.18 -20.17
N ILE A 120 8.00 13.23 -20.34
CA ILE A 120 7.62 14.41 -21.13
C ILE A 120 7.43 14.04 -22.61
N ALA A 121 8.34 13.24 -23.20
CA ALA A 121 8.23 12.75 -24.56
C ALA A 121 6.96 11.90 -24.78
N GLU A 122 6.46 11.19 -23.75
CA GLU A 122 5.22 10.41 -23.76
C GLU A 122 3.96 11.26 -23.45
N GLY A 123 4.08 12.60 -23.39
CA GLY A 123 2.96 13.53 -23.24
C GLY A 123 2.72 14.05 -21.83
N ALA A 124 3.65 13.83 -20.92
CA ALA A 124 3.60 14.33 -19.53
C ALA A 124 2.23 14.08 -18.86
N LYS A 125 1.76 12.85 -18.90
CA LYS A 125 0.48 12.48 -18.29
C LYS A 125 0.61 12.44 -16.78
N TYR A 126 -0.22 13.21 -16.11
CA TYR A 126 -0.36 13.18 -14.65
C TYR A 126 -1.50 12.23 -14.25
N GLN A 127 -1.44 11.76 -13.02
CA GLN A 127 -2.51 11.03 -12.36
C GLN A 127 -2.84 11.72 -11.04
N ASN A 128 -4.08 11.61 -10.58
CA ASN A 128 -4.43 12.01 -9.23
C ASN A 128 -3.61 11.19 -8.21
N HIS A 129 -3.59 11.64 -6.98
CA HIS A 129 -2.94 10.85 -5.94
C HIS A 129 -3.61 9.47 -5.86
N TRP A 130 -2.81 8.41 -5.80
CA TRP A 130 -3.28 7.02 -5.86
C TRP A 130 -4.40 6.70 -4.85
N ALA A 131 -4.41 7.38 -3.68
CA ALA A 131 -5.44 7.20 -2.66
C ALA A 131 -6.84 7.70 -3.10
N PHE A 132 -6.93 8.51 -4.16
CA PHE A 132 -8.18 9.04 -4.71
C PHE A 132 -8.53 8.43 -6.08
N GLU A 133 -7.74 7.48 -6.54
CA GLU A 133 -8.05 6.70 -7.75
C GLU A 133 -8.77 5.42 -7.36
N ALA A 134 -9.86 5.12 -8.04
CA ALA A 134 -10.57 3.86 -7.81
C ALA A 134 -9.64 2.67 -8.12
N PRO A 135 -9.54 1.67 -7.24
CA PRO A 135 -8.72 0.49 -7.50
C PRO A 135 -9.16 -0.23 -8.77
N VAL A 136 -8.21 -0.49 -9.66
CA VAL A 136 -8.44 -1.29 -10.86
C VAL A 136 -7.75 -2.63 -10.68
N ARG A 137 -8.49 -3.73 -10.91
CA ARG A 137 -7.90 -5.07 -10.84
C ARG A 137 -6.84 -5.22 -11.94
N PRO A 138 -5.55 -5.39 -11.59
CA PRO A 138 -4.51 -5.58 -12.60
C PRO A 138 -4.63 -6.96 -13.25
N PRO A 139 -4.10 -7.12 -14.48
CA PRO A 139 -3.99 -8.46 -15.09
C PRO A 139 -3.06 -9.34 -14.25
N GLU A 140 -3.45 -10.59 -14.10
CA GLU A 140 -2.63 -11.57 -13.39
C GLU A 140 -1.35 -11.85 -14.19
N PRO A 141 -0.16 -11.77 -13.59
CA PRO A 141 1.09 -12.04 -14.29
C PRO A 141 1.23 -13.52 -14.65
N GLU A 142 1.94 -13.78 -15.75
CA GLU A 142 2.37 -15.12 -16.09
C GLU A 142 3.49 -15.58 -15.13
N VAL A 143 3.43 -16.84 -14.72
CA VAL A 143 4.41 -17.48 -13.83
C VAL A 143 4.83 -18.84 -14.42
N ARG A 144 6.06 -19.26 -14.11
CA ARG A 144 6.62 -20.54 -14.62
C ARG A 144 6.04 -21.74 -13.88
N ASP A 145 5.98 -21.65 -12.54
CA ASP A 145 5.45 -22.71 -11.68
C ASP A 145 3.98 -22.46 -11.33
N SER A 146 3.10 -22.66 -12.29
CA SER A 146 1.65 -22.51 -12.08
C SER A 146 1.06 -23.52 -11.09
N GLN A 147 1.76 -24.62 -10.75
CA GLN A 147 1.28 -25.63 -9.79
C GLN A 147 1.39 -25.14 -8.34
N TRP A 148 2.30 -24.23 -8.06
CA TRP A 148 2.41 -23.62 -6.73
C TRP A 148 1.26 -22.67 -6.41
N VAL A 149 0.64 -22.11 -7.45
CA VAL A 149 -0.43 -21.10 -7.34
C VAL A 149 -1.73 -21.70 -6.82
N ARG A 150 -2.26 -21.19 -5.73
CA ARG A 150 -3.59 -21.54 -5.16
C ARG A 150 -4.64 -20.47 -5.41
N ASN A 151 -4.22 -19.20 -5.51
CA ASN A 151 -5.11 -18.06 -5.71
C ASN A 151 -4.40 -16.94 -6.52
N PRO A 152 -5.12 -15.90 -6.98
CA PRO A 152 -4.52 -14.82 -7.78
C PRO A 152 -3.37 -14.08 -7.08
N VAL A 153 -3.39 -13.95 -5.75
CA VAL A 153 -2.32 -13.26 -5.00
C VAL A 153 -1.00 -14.01 -5.15
N ASP A 154 -1.05 -15.34 -5.15
CA ASP A 154 0.14 -16.19 -5.33
C ASP A 154 0.83 -15.92 -6.66
N ARG A 155 0.10 -15.57 -7.73
CA ARG A 155 0.69 -15.23 -9.03
C ARG A 155 1.58 -13.98 -8.92
N PHE A 156 1.13 -12.95 -8.21
CA PHE A 156 1.92 -11.74 -8.02
C PHE A 156 3.15 -12.00 -7.16
N VAL A 157 3.01 -12.78 -6.09
CA VAL A 157 4.13 -13.17 -5.21
C VAL A 157 5.14 -14.00 -5.98
N LEU A 158 4.69 -15.04 -6.67
CA LEU A 158 5.56 -15.95 -7.42
C LEU A 158 6.27 -15.24 -8.56
N HIS A 159 5.55 -14.40 -9.31
CA HIS A 159 6.14 -13.58 -10.38
C HIS A 159 7.30 -12.73 -9.85
N LYS A 160 7.10 -12.06 -8.71
CA LYS A 160 8.15 -11.25 -8.09
C LYS A 160 9.34 -12.10 -7.65
N LEU A 161 9.12 -13.26 -7.05
CA LEU A 161 10.18 -14.20 -6.70
C LEU A 161 10.95 -14.66 -7.94
N GLU A 162 10.27 -15.04 -9.02
CA GLU A 162 10.89 -15.48 -10.27
C GLU A 162 11.72 -14.38 -10.95
N VAL A 163 11.28 -13.11 -10.89
CA VAL A 163 12.03 -11.95 -11.40
C VAL A 163 13.33 -11.75 -10.61
N GLU A 164 13.29 -11.95 -9.30
CA GLU A 164 14.48 -11.86 -8.43
C GLU A 164 15.34 -13.15 -8.43
N GLY A 165 14.98 -14.16 -9.24
CA GLY A 165 15.69 -15.43 -9.28
C GLY A 165 15.51 -16.30 -8.04
N MET A 166 14.49 -16.05 -7.24
CA MET A 166 14.17 -16.77 -6.01
C MET A 166 13.06 -17.78 -6.23
N HIS A 167 12.95 -18.73 -5.30
CA HIS A 167 11.90 -19.74 -5.27
C HIS A 167 11.16 -19.67 -3.93
N PRO A 168 9.85 -20.04 -3.91
CA PRO A 168 9.13 -20.22 -2.66
C PRO A 168 9.83 -21.24 -1.75
N SER A 169 9.81 -20.97 -0.45
CA SER A 169 10.23 -21.97 0.53
C SER A 169 9.23 -23.14 0.57
N PRO A 170 9.66 -24.35 0.97
CA PRO A 170 8.74 -25.42 1.24
C PRO A 170 7.68 -25.03 2.27
N GLU A 171 6.49 -25.62 2.17
CA GLU A 171 5.44 -25.43 3.17
C GLU A 171 5.95 -25.85 4.56
N ALA A 172 5.59 -25.09 5.59
CA ALA A 172 5.97 -25.39 6.95
C ALA A 172 5.27 -26.66 7.45
N ASP A 173 5.87 -27.32 8.44
CA ASP A 173 5.23 -28.47 9.09
C ASP A 173 3.92 -28.05 9.81
N ARG A 174 3.05 -29.04 10.07
CA ARG A 174 1.72 -28.80 10.65
C ARG A 174 1.76 -28.13 12.02
N THR A 175 2.74 -28.44 12.86
CA THR A 175 2.90 -27.81 14.17
C THR A 175 3.21 -26.32 14.03
N THR A 176 4.08 -25.99 13.10
CA THR A 176 4.40 -24.60 12.78
C THR A 176 3.20 -23.86 12.17
N LEU A 177 2.44 -24.52 11.27
CA LEU A 177 1.25 -23.93 10.63
C LEU A 177 0.17 -23.60 11.65
N ILE A 178 -0.24 -24.54 12.51
CA ILE A 178 -1.27 -24.26 13.52
C ILE A 178 -0.83 -23.16 14.49
N ARG A 179 0.42 -23.17 14.92
CA ARG A 179 0.95 -22.12 15.78
C ARG A 179 0.85 -20.74 15.14
N ARG A 180 1.26 -20.63 13.88
CA ARG A 180 1.19 -19.33 13.13
C ARG A 180 -0.24 -18.86 12.99
N LEU A 181 -1.14 -19.74 12.51
CA LEU A 181 -2.55 -19.42 12.32
C LEU A 181 -3.22 -18.96 13.63
N SER A 182 -2.99 -19.68 14.73
CA SER A 182 -3.59 -19.34 16.03
C SER A 182 -3.12 -17.97 16.51
N ILE A 183 -1.83 -17.66 16.42
CA ILE A 183 -1.31 -16.36 16.82
C ILE A 183 -1.79 -15.24 15.91
N ASP A 184 -1.87 -15.48 14.61
CA ASP A 184 -2.29 -14.46 13.65
C ASP A 184 -3.79 -14.17 13.73
N LEU A 185 -4.64 -15.22 13.84
CA LEU A 185 -6.09 -15.07 13.79
C LEU A 185 -6.74 -14.82 15.15
N VAL A 186 -6.23 -15.43 16.22
CA VAL A 186 -6.84 -15.30 17.57
C VAL A 186 -5.90 -14.72 18.63
N GLY A 187 -4.63 -14.49 18.30
CA GLY A 187 -3.64 -13.88 19.21
C GLY A 187 -3.15 -14.81 20.32
N LEU A 188 -3.61 -16.05 20.37
CA LEU A 188 -3.31 -17.03 21.42
C LEU A 188 -2.60 -18.25 20.81
N PRO A 189 -1.67 -18.90 21.52
CA PRO A 189 -1.10 -20.16 21.07
C PRO A 189 -2.16 -21.29 21.13
N PRO A 190 -2.09 -22.28 20.23
CA PRO A 190 -2.99 -23.42 20.29
C PRO A 190 -2.70 -24.28 21.53
N THR A 191 -3.71 -24.96 22.04
CA THR A 191 -3.56 -26.00 23.07
C THR A 191 -2.86 -27.24 22.51
N VAL A 192 -2.27 -28.06 23.37
CA VAL A 192 -1.63 -29.34 22.97
C VAL A 192 -2.64 -30.24 22.25
N ALA A 193 -3.89 -30.29 22.73
CA ALA A 193 -4.93 -31.12 22.11
C ALA A 193 -5.28 -30.65 20.68
N GLU A 194 -5.34 -29.35 20.43
CA GLU A 194 -5.57 -28.79 19.09
C GLU A 194 -4.39 -29.09 18.15
N VAL A 195 -3.15 -28.99 18.65
CA VAL A 195 -1.97 -29.35 17.89
C VAL A 195 -2.02 -30.82 17.48
N ASP A 196 -2.27 -31.73 18.46
CA ASP A 196 -2.35 -33.17 18.20
C ASP A 196 -3.47 -33.51 17.22
N ALA A 197 -4.64 -32.88 17.35
CA ALA A 197 -5.76 -33.07 16.44
C ALA A 197 -5.38 -32.63 15.01
N PHE A 198 -4.80 -31.45 14.82
CA PHE A 198 -4.43 -30.95 13.50
C PHE A 198 -3.28 -31.73 12.86
N VAL A 199 -2.27 -32.14 13.64
CA VAL A 199 -1.13 -32.91 13.14
C VAL A 199 -1.58 -34.29 12.63
N ASN A 200 -2.54 -34.93 13.31
CA ASN A 200 -3.05 -36.23 12.96
C ASN A 200 -4.23 -36.24 11.97
N GLU A 201 -4.75 -35.04 11.61
CA GLU A 201 -5.85 -34.92 10.64
C GLU A 201 -5.40 -35.35 9.24
N THR A 202 -6.16 -36.22 8.58
CA THR A 202 -5.86 -36.71 7.24
C THR A 202 -6.66 -36.07 6.13
N ASN A 203 -7.62 -35.17 6.48
CA ASN A 203 -8.41 -34.46 5.50
C ASN A 203 -7.51 -33.54 4.67
N PRO A 204 -7.56 -33.58 3.33
CA PRO A 204 -6.77 -32.70 2.47
C PRO A 204 -7.10 -31.22 2.66
N ARG A 205 -8.28 -30.88 3.21
CA ARG A 205 -8.71 -29.53 3.55
C ARG A 205 -8.52 -29.17 5.04
N ALA A 206 -7.66 -29.89 5.75
CA ALA A 206 -7.45 -29.68 7.18
C ALA A 206 -7.01 -28.23 7.51
N TYR A 207 -6.21 -27.62 6.63
CA TYR A 207 -5.75 -26.25 6.81
C TYR A 207 -6.91 -25.25 6.71
N GLU A 208 -7.74 -25.33 5.67
CA GLU A 208 -8.89 -24.46 5.49
C GLU A 208 -9.92 -24.63 6.61
N ILE A 209 -10.16 -25.86 7.04
CA ILE A 209 -11.06 -26.15 8.18
C ILE A 209 -10.53 -25.52 9.47
N LEU A 210 -9.21 -25.56 9.70
CA LEU A 210 -8.61 -24.90 10.85
C LEU A 210 -8.75 -23.37 10.78
N VAL A 211 -8.58 -22.78 9.59
CA VAL A 211 -8.79 -21.33 9.38
C VAL A 211 -10.23 -20.96 9.71
N ASP A 212 -11.21 -21.69 9.15
CA ASP A 212 -12.64 -21.44 9.40
C ASP A 212 -12.98 -21.59 10.91
N TYR A 213 -12.41 -22.57 11.57
CA TYR A 213 -12.59 -22.78 13.01
C TYR A 213 -12.04 -21.60 13.83
N LEU A 214 -10.84 -21.13 13.53
CA LEU A 214 -10.22 -20.00 14.24
C LEU A 214 -10.96 -18.67 13.98
N MET A 215 -11.41 -18.45 12.76
CA MET A 215 -12.17 -17.25 12.39
C MET A 215 -13.56 -17.23 13.04
N ALA A 216 -14.15 -18.39 13.35
CA ALA A 216 -15.40 -18.48 14.09
C ALA A 216 -15.24 -18.28 15.60
N SER A 217 -14.02 -18.20 16.11
CA SER A 217 -13.74 -17.95 17.52
C SER A 217 -14.06 -16.49 17.90
N PRO A 218 -14.66 -16.22 19.08
CA PRO A 218 -14.83 -14.85 19.58
C PRO A 218 -13.48 -14.09 19.72
N HIS A 219 -12.38 -14.79 19.94
CA HIS A 219 -11.04 -14.22 20.02
C HIS A 219 -10.54 -13.65 18.68
N TYR A 220 -11.16 -14.02 17.55
CA TYR A 220 -10.83 -13.43 16.25
C TYR A 220 -11.09 -11.92 16.25
N GLY A 221 -12.28 -11.49 16.65
CA GLY A 221 -12.60 -10.07 16.75
C GLY A 221 -11.74 -9.33 17.76
N GLU A 222 -11.44 -9.96 18.92
CA GLU A 222 -10.52 -9.39 19.90
C GLU A 222 -9.12 -9.15 19.30
N ARG A 223 -8.59 -10.13 18.56
CA ARG A 223 -7.29 -10.03 17.89
C ARG A 223 -7.29 -8.97 16.81
N MET A 224 -8.32 -8.94 15.94
CA MET A 224 -8.42 -7.98 14.85
C MET A 224 -8.66 -6.55 15.34
N ALA A 225 -9.34 -6.38 16.48
CA ALA A 225 -9.61 -5.08 17.07
C ALA A 225 -8.34 -4.35 17.56
N LEU A 226 -7.27 -5.05 17.92
CA LEU A 226 -6.09 -4.43 18.54
C LEU A 226 -5.52 -3.27 17.71
N SER A 227 -5.28 -3.48 16.41
CA SER A 227 -4.72 -2.43 15.55
C SER A 227 -5.68 -1.25 15.39
N TRP A 228 -7.00 -1.52 15.37
CA TRP A 228 -8.01 -0.47 15.28
C TRP A 228 -8.10 0.34 16.57
N LEU A 229 -8.08 -0.33 17.71
CA LEU A 229 -8.11 0.32 19.02
C LEU A 229 -6.87 1.18 19.25
N ASP A 230 -5.69 0.71 18.83
CA ASP A 230 -4.45 1.49 18.90
C ASP A 230 -4.52 2.74 18.02
N ALA A 231 -4.94 2.60 16.77
CA ALA A 231 -5.09 3.73 15.85
C ALA A 231 -6.14 4.74 16.35
N ALA A 232 -7.23 4.25 16.95
CA ALA A 232 -8.30 5.05 17.55
C ALA A 232 -7.94 5.64 18.92
N ARG A 233 -6.77 5.34 19.46
CA ARG A 233 -6.28 5.83 20.76
C ARG A 233 -7.19 5.40 21.93
N TYR A 234 -7.74 4.16 21.86
CA TYR A 234 -8.61 3.61 22.88
C TYR A 234 -7.93 3.58 24.26
N ALA A 235 -8.65 4.05 25.27
CA ALA A 235 -8.33 3.84 26.68
C ALA A 235 -9.60 3.90 27.52
N ASP A 236 -9.60 3.22 28.67
CA ASP A 236 -10.70 3.29 29.65
C ASP A 236 -10.54 4.46 30.63
N SER A 237 -9.48 5.23 30.48
CA SER A 237 -9.24 6.50 31.17
C SER A 237 -8.92 7.60 30.15
N ASN A 238 -8.98 8.87 30.57
CA ASN A 238 -8.73 9.98 29.65
C ASN A 238 -7.23 10.21 29.34
N GLY A 239 -6.33 9.53 30.07
CA GLY A 239 -4.87 9.59 29.86
C GLY A 239 -4.23 10.95 30.16
N PHE A 240 -4.97 11.92 30.68
CA PHE A 240 -4.51 13.29 30.87
C PHE A 240 -4.86 13.81 32.25
N GLN A 241 -3.86 14.40 32.93
CA GLN A 241 -3.93 15.07 34.22
C GLN A 241 -4.52 14.21 35.35
N GLN A 242 -5.81 14.30 35.66
CA GLN A 242 -6.44 13.51 36.73
C GLN A 242 -6.74 12.06 36.32
N ASP A 243 -6.59 11.75 35.02
CA ASP A 243 -6.77 10.43 34.46
C ASP A 243 -8.06 9.72 34.89
N GLY A 244 -9.18 10.45 34.78
CA GLY A 244 -10.50 9.95 35.17
C GLY A 244 -11.04 8.87 34.19
N ASP A 245 -11.85 7.95 34.72
CA ASP A 245 -12.48 6.87 33.95
C ASP A 245 -13.39 7.43 32.84
N THR A 246 -13.32 6.82 31.65
CA THR A 246 -14.13 7.20 30.50
C THR A 246 -15.20 6.18 30.10
N TRP A 247 -15.15 4.98 30.63
CA TRP A 247 -16.04 3.84 30.32
C TRP A 247 -16.11 3.53 28.82
N GLN A 248 -15.00 3.68 28.14
CA GLN A 248 -14.90 3.51 26.70
C GLN A 248 -14.95 2.04 26.27
N TRP A 249 -14.87 1.11 27.24
CA TRP A 249 -14.97 -0.34 27.01
C TRP A 249 -16.25 -0.74 26.26
N ILE A 250 -17.35 -0.01 26.40
CA ILE A 250 -18.61 -0.29 25.69
C ILE A 250 -18.39 -0.16 24.17
N TRP A 251 -17.67 0.86 23.73
CA TRP A 251 -17.30 1.02 22.32
C TRP A 251 -16.30 -0.03 21.86
N ARG A 252 -15.30 -0.37 22.68
CA ARG A 252 -14.37 -1.48 22.40
C ARG A 252 -15.12 -2.78 22.13
N ASP A 253 -16.06 -3.14 22.97
CA ASP A 253 -16.83 -4.37 22.84
C ASP A 253 -17.69 -4.35 21.57
N TRP A 254 -18.21 -3.18 21.17
CA TRP A 254 -18.86 -3.01 19.89
C TRP A 254 -17.88 -3.25 18.71
N VAL A 255 -16.66 -2.72 18.75
CA VAL A 255 -15.64 -2.94 17.71
C VAL A 255 -15.34 -4.43 17.56
N VAL A 256 -15.11 -5.13 18.68
CA VAL A 256 -14.87 -6.58 18.69
C VAL A 256 -16.04 -7.35 18.09
N LYS A 257 -17.27 -7.01 18.46
CA LYS A 257 -18.49 -7.61 17.90
C LYS A 257 -18.60 -7.37 16.40
N ALA A 258 -18.42 -6.13 15.95
CA ALA A 258 -18.53 -5.76 14.55
C ALA A 258 -17.52 -6.53 13.67
N LEU A 259 -16.30 -6.76 14.17
CA LEU A 259 -15.28 -7.56 13.48
C LEU A 259 -15.61 -9.05 13.47
N ASN A 260 -16.19 -9.60 14.55
CA ASN A 260 -16.66 -10.98 14.58
C ASN A 260 -17.86 -11.24 13.67
N GLU A 261 -18.67 -10.22 13.42
CA GLU A 261 -19.84 -10.28 12.53
C GLU A 261 -19.49 -9.91 11.09
N ASP A 262 -18.22 -9.65 10.78
CA ASP A 262 -17.74 -9.21 9.47
C ASP A 262 -18.55 -8.01 8.92
N LEU A 263 -18.82 -7.03 9.80
CA LEU A 263 -19.58 -5.83 9.42
C LEU A 263 -18.87 -5.12 8.24
N PRO A 264 -19.54 -4.86 7.10
CA PRO A 264 -18.92 -4.19 5.97
C PRO A 264 -18.24 -2.89 6.35
N PHE A 265 -17.02 -2.66 5.82
CA PHE A 265 -16.14 -1.56 6.26
C PHE A 265 -16.77 -0.17 6.06
N ASP A 266 -17.60 0.01 5.04
CA ASP A 266 -18.36 1.24 4.83
C ASP A 266 -19.36 1.48 5.96
N GLN A 267 -20.13 0.45 6.38
CA GLN A 267 -21.06 0.55 7.51
C GLN A 267 -20.30 0.74 8.84
N PHE A 268 -19.21 -0.01 9.05
CA PHE A 268 -18.33 0.13 10.20
C PHE A 268 -17.81 1.57 10.34
N THR A 269 -17.44 2.20 9.22
CA THR A 269 -16.98 3.59 9.18
C THR A 269 -18.11 4.57 9.46
N ILE A 270 -19.23 4.44 8.75
CA ILE A 270 -20.40 5.35 8.90
C ILE A 270 -20.92 5.33 10.34
N TRP A 271 -21.04 4.15 10.95
CA TRP A 271 -21.56 4.05 12.30
C TRP A 271 -20.63 4.66 13.34
N GLN A 272 -19.33 4.53 13.17
CA GLN A 272 -18.36 5.15 14.09
C GLN A 272 -18.30 6.68 13.95
N LEU A 273 -18.42 7.20 12.74
CA LEU A 273 -18.33 8.65 12.52
C LEU A 273 -19.65 9.38 12.79
N ALA A 274 -20.80 8.77 12.50
CA ALA A 274 -22.10 9.41 12.46
C ALA A 274 -23.27 8.47 12.84
N GLY A 275 -23.03 7.40 13.58
CA GLY A 275 -24.06 6.41 13.92
C GLY A 275 -25.23 6.99 14.70
N ASP A 276 -24.98 7.95 15.59
CA ASP A 276 -26.00 8.68 16.36
C ASP A 276 -26.82 9.67 15.53
N LEU A 277 -26.36 10.03 14.33
CA LEU A 277 -27.03 10.94 13.41
C LEU A 277 -27.86 10.23 12.34
N LEU A 278 -27.85 8.90 12.32
CA LEU A 278 -28.65 8.14 11.37
C LEU A 278 -30.14 8.25 11.70
N PRO A 279 -31.03 8.25 10.67
CA PRO A 279 -32.48 8.18 10.93
C PRO A 279 -32.84 6.94 11.75
N ASP A 280 -33.61 7.11 12.80
CA ASP A 280 -34.02 6.05 13.73
C ASP A 280 -32.88 5.22 14.28
N ALA A 281 -31.75 5.89 14.59
CA ALA A 281 -30.51 5.26 15.04
C ALA A 281 -30.74 4.27 16.19
N THR A 282 -30.28 3.05 15.98
CA THR A 282 -30.31 2.00 17.01
C THR A 282 -29.32 2.30 18.14
N ASP A 283 -29.47 1.64 19.29
CA ASP A 283 -28.51 1.80 20.40
C ASP A 283 -27.11 1.33 20.00
N GLU A 284 -27.01 0.31 19.15
CA GLU A 284 -25.74 -0.17 18.63
C GLU A 284 -25.05 0.87 17.75
N GLN A 285 -25.77 1.55 16.88
CA GLN A 285 -25.23 2.65 16.04
C GLN A 285 -24.79 3.85 16.90
N LYS A 286 -25.52 4.15 17.96
CA LYS A 286 -25.12 5.19 18.93
C LYS A 286 -23.86 4.79 19.70
N VAL A 287 -23.74 3.52 20.11
CA VAL A 287 -22.52 3.00 20.76
C VAL A 287 -21.34 3.09 19.80
N ALA A 288 -21.51 2.74 18.53
CA ALA A 288 -20.45 2.87 17.52
C ALA A 288 -19.89 4.30 17.44
N SER A 289 -20.78 5.32 17.47
CA SER A 289 -20.38 6.72 17.39
C SER A 289 -19.58 7.22 18.61
N ALA A 290 -19.50 6.40 19.69
CA ALA A 290 -18.62 6.70 20.81
C ALA A 290 -17.12 6.68 20.45
N PHE A 291 -16.74 6.23 19.23
CA PHE A 291 -15.42 6.52 18.65
C PHE A 291 -15.03 7.99 18.80
N ASN A 292 -15.98 8.91 18.58
CA ASN A 292 -15.75 10.35 18.71
C ASN A 292 -15.39 10.83 20.12
N ARG A 293 -15.37 9.93 21.09
CA ARG A 293 -14.98 10.20 22.48
C ARG A 293 -13.55 9.76 22.81
N ASN A 294 -12.84 9.14 21.89
CA ASN A 294 -11.43 8.76 22.02
C ASN A 294 -10.46 9.96 21.93
N HIS A 295 -10.87 11.11 22.40
CA HIS A 295 -10.04 12.30 22.47
C HIS A 295 -9.73 12.64 23.93
N LEU A 296 -8.63 13.36 24.14
CA LEU A 296 -8.22 13.78 25.48
C LEU A 296 -9.28 14.72 26.09
N LEU A 297 -9.55 14.52 27.37
CA LEU A 297 -10.43 15.38 28.17
C LEU A 297 -9.62 15.99 29.30
N ASN A 298 -9.61 17.32 29.40
CA ASN A 298 -8.97 18.00 30.50
C ASN A 298 -9.95 18.14 31.69
N GLY A 299 -9.66 17.45 32.81
CA GLY A 299 -10.41 17.53 34.07
C GLY A 299 -9.90 18.63 35.01
N GLU A 300 -9.02 19.54 34.58
CA GLU A 300 -8.40 20.56 35.45
C GLU A 300 -9.41 21.59 35.94
N GLY A 301 -9.41 21.80 37.25
CA GLY A 301 -10.14 22.92 37.87
C GLY A 301 -9.52 24.27 37.44
N GLY A 302 -10.32 25.12 36.80
CA GLY A 302 -9.86 26.40 36.26
C GLY A 302 -9.53 26.41 34.77
N ALA A 303 -9.71 25.29 34.06
CA ALA A 303 -9.61 25.25 32.61
C ALA A 303 -10.63 26.18 31.95
N ILE A 304 -10.20 26.94 30.92
CA ILE A 304 -11.07 27.82 30.16
C ILE A 304 -11.92 26.97 29.21
N ALA A 305 -13.23 26.89 29.44
CA ALA A 305 -14.14 26.01 28.71
C ALA A 305 -14.08 26.18 27.19
N GLU A 306 -13.99 27.42 26.68
CA GLU A 306 -13.91 27.69 25.24
C GLU A 306 -12.59 27.24 24.63
N GLU A 307 -11.46 27.40 25.33
CA GLU A 307 -10.17 26.86 24.92
C GLU A 307 -10.21 25.33 24.83
N GLN A 308 -10.73 24.69 25.88
CA GLN A 308 -10.84 23.22 25.91
C GLN A 308 -11.76 22.67 24.82
N ARG A 309 -12.80 23.41 24.45
CA ARG A 309 -13.67 23.06 23.31
C ARG A 309 -12.88 22.99 22.00
N TRP A 310 -12.01 23.96 21.76
CA TRP A 310 -11.18 23.97 20.55
C TRP A 310 -10.09 22.90 20.60
N VAL A 311 -9.41 22.72 21.72
CA VAL A 311 -8.43 21.65 21.89
C VAL A 311 -9.06 20.29 21.61
N GLY A 312 -10.22 20.01 22.21
CA GLY A 312 -10.95 18.75 21.98
C GLY A 312 -11.43 18.58 20.52
N LEU A 313 -11.78 19.68 19.83
CA LEU A 313 -12.15 19.62 18.41
C LEU A 313 -10.96 19.20 17.53
N PHE A 314 -9.80 19.83 17.74
CA PHE A 314 -8.59 19.50 16.98
C PHE A 314 -8.10 18.08 17.30
N ASP A 315 -8.09 17.68 18.56
CA ASP A 315 -7.66 16.34 18.97
C ASP A 315 -8.59 15.24 18.39
N ARG A 316 -9.91 15.51 18.35
CA ARG A 316 -10.87 14.59 17.69
C ARG A 316 -10.62 14.49 16.19
N MET A 317 -10.38 15.62 15.52
CA MET A 317 -10.03 15.63 14.08
C MET A 317 -8.75 14.84 13.81
N GLU A 318 -7.72 15.03 14.62
CA GLU A 318 -6.45 14.33 14.52
C GLU A 318 -6.62 12.83 14.74
N THR A 319 -7.36 12.43 15.78
CA THR A 319 -7.69 11.02 16.04
C THR A 319 -8.41 10.38 14.85
N THR A 320 -9.41 11.08 14.28
CA THR A 320 -10.14 10.61 13.12
C THR A 320 -9.23 10.48 11.90
N ALA A 321 -8.42 11.50 11.60
CA ALA A 321 -7.50 11.48 10.47
C ALA A 321 -6.46 10.36 10.61
N THR A 322 -5.85 10.20 11.78
CA THR A 322 -4.88 9.14 12.04
C THR A 322 -5.50 7.75 11.86
N THR A 323 -6.73 7.54 12.33
CA THR A 323 -7.39 6.23 12.28
C THR A 323 -7.75 5.82 10.85
N TRP A 324 -8.21 6.75 9.99
CA TRP A 324 -8.67 6.41 8.63
C TRP A 324 -7.67 6.77 7.52
N LEU A 325 -6.75 7.69 7.77
CA LEU A 325 -5.84 8.19 6.73
C LEU A 325 -4.36 7.89 7.01
N GLY A 326 -4.01 7.47 8.21
CA GLY A 326 -2.64 7.12 8.64
C GLY A 326 -1.87 8.31 9.19
#